data_5069e663e5bddeeaf0feb1bc521854c7
#
_entry.id   5069e663e5bddeeaf0feb1bc521854c7
#
_cell.length_a   1.000
_cell.length_b   1.000
_cell.length_c   1.000
_cell.angle_alpha   90.00
_cell.angle_beta   90.00
_cell.angle_gamma   90.00
#
_symmetry.space_group_name_H-M   'P 1'
#
loop_
_entity.id
_entity.type
_entity.pdbx_description
1 polymer ?
#
loop_
_entity_poly.entity_id
_entity_poly.type
_entity_poly.pdbx_seq_one_letter_code
_entity_poly.pdbx_strand_id
1 'polypeptide(L)'
;MELRAGAVCAALVDLIVLDRVEIEIDQKSLLGIKYENSLLKVKDTTPTGITCLDDAIFKQIKKHQDKSPEKPKKVQDYFEKEVCIWKDKSEKSCAYKALDDLVDQGILDKKKKFFGMKYPTIQPEKEAALVKEIRQVALENVSPDAYIRALLLIMRAVDNFYVLSDPLLRRHFSKEEYKPAKERIKDLVGLGNKKGDCK
;
A
#
# COMPACT_ATOMS: atom_id res chain seq x y z
N MET A 1 -11.20 0.46 6.06
CA MET A 1 -10.01 1.29 6.32
C MET A 1 -8.73 0.63 5.78
N GLU A 2 -8.48 -0.61 6.11
CA GLU A 2 -7.31 -1.42 5.66
C GLU A 2 -7.15 -1.44 4.13
N LEU A 3 -8.23 -1.68 3.39
CA LEU A 3 -8.22 -1.67 1.93
C LEU A 3 -7.68 -0.34 1.35
N ARG A 4 -8.07 0.79 1.92
CA ARG A 4 -7.61 2.11 1.45
C ARG A 4 -6.13 2.31 1.73
N ALA A 5 -5.68 1.94 2.93
CA ALA A 5 -4.27 2.02 3.28
C ALA A 5 -3.41 1.15 2.35
N GLY A 6 -3.82 -0.11 2.15
CA GLY A 6 -3.13 -1.02 1.23
C GLY A 6 -3.09 -0.50 -0.20
N ALA A 7 -4.22 -0.01 -0.73
CA ALA A 7 -4.29 0.51 -2.09
C ALA A 7 -3.40 1.76 -2.30
N VAL A 8 -3.35 2.67 -1.33
CA VAL A 8 -2.47 3.84 -1.42
C VAL A 8 -1.01 3.44 -1.37
N CYS A 9 -0.64 2.53 -0.47
CA CYS A 9 0.74 2.02 -0.41
C CYS A 9 1.14 1.34 -1.72
N ALA A 10 0.28 0.48 -2.26
CA ALA A 10 0.52 -0.19 -3.53
C ALA A 10 0.68 0.83 -4.67
N ALA A 11 -0.24 1.78 -4.79
CA ALA A 11 -0.18 2.82 -5.81
C ALA A 11 1.09 3.68 -5.74
N LEU A 12 1.56 4.01 -4.54
CA LEU A 12 2.82 4.75 -4.37
C LEU A 12 4.03 3.91 -4.78
N VAL A 13 4.05 2.61 -4.44
CA VAL A 13 5.09 1.68 -4.89
C VAL A 13 5.11 1.58 -6.41
N ASP A 14 3.94 1.40 -7.04
CA ASP A 14 3.83 1.32 -8.50
C ASP A 14 4.34 2.60 -9.18
N LEU A 15 3.97 3.78 -8.67
CA LEU A 15 4.46 5.05 -9.21
C LEU A 15 5.98 5.20 -9.10
N ILE A 16 6.60 4.67 -8.03
CA ILE A 16 8.05 4.66 -7.87
C ILE A 16 8.69 3.68 -8.86
N VAL A 17 8.14 2.46 -8.96
CA VAL A 17 8.64 1.42 -9.89
C VAL A 17 8.53 1.89 -11.36
N LEU A 18 7.46 2.60 -11.70
CA LEU A 18 7.25 3.19 -13.02
C LEU A 18 8.06 4.47 -13.25
N ASP A 19 8.91 4.86 -12.30
CA ASP A 19 9.75 6.06 -12.34
C ASP A 19 8.96 7.38 -12.55
N ARG A 20 7.71 7.43 -12.07
CA ARG A 20 6.85 8.63 -12.12
C ARG A 20 7.09 9.55 -10.94
N VAL A 21 7.46 8.99 -9.80
CA VAL A 21 7.75 9.74 -8.58
C VAL A 21 9.00 9.18 -7.90
N GLU A 22 9.62 10.02 -7.07
CA GLU A 22 10.72 9.62 -6.20
C GLU A 22 10.44 10.07 -4.77
N ILE A 23 11.09 9.40 -3.82
CA ILE A 23 11.08 9.78 -2.41
C ILE A 23 12.41 10.44 -2.07
N GLU A 24 12.35 11.69 -1.62
CA GLU A 24 13.48 12.40 -1.05
C GLU A 24 13.40 12.37 0.47
N ILE A 25 14.49 12.04 1.12
CA ILE A 25 14.58 12.06 2.58
C ILE A 25 15.09 13.43 3.03
N ASP A 26 14.21 14.19 3.69
CA ASP A 26 14.52 15.48 4.28
C ASP A 26 14.84 15.30 5.77
N GLN A 27 16.11 15.41 6.11
CA GLN A 27 16.58 15.29 7.49
C GLN A 27 16.50 16.64 8.18
N LYS A 28 15.78 16.70 9.29
CA LYS A 28 15.63 17.89 10.13
C LYS A 28 16.08 17.62 11.56
N SER A 29 16.45 18.68 12.24
CA SER A 29 16.73 18.65 13.67
C SER A 29 15.93 19.75 14.36
N LEU A 30 15.22 19.38 15.42
CA LEU A 30 14.51 20.32 16.28
C LEU A 30 14.88 20.03 17.74
N LEU A 31 15.42 21.00 18.41
CA LEU A 31 15.86 20.89 19.82
C LEU A 31 16.82 19.70 20.08
N GLY A 32 17.70 19.40 19.10
CA GLY A 32 18.64 18.29 19.18
C GLY A 32 18.07 16.92 18.80
N ILE A 33 16.76 16.82 18.55
CA ILE A 33 16.12 15.58 18.09
C ILE A 33 16.14 15.57 16.57
N LYS A 34 16.80 14.57 15.99
CA LYS A 34 16.81 14.33 14.53
C LYS A 34 15.55 13.60 14.12
N TYR A 35 14.89 14.05 13.06
CA TYR A 35 13.78 13.38 12.43
C TYR A 35 13.88 13.45 10.90
N GLU A 36 13.30 12.47 10.25
CA GLU A 36 13.31 12.33 8.79
C GLU A 36 11.89 12.48 8.24
N ASN A 37 11.74 13.23 7.17
CA ASN A 37 10.51 13.31 6.40
C ASN A 37 10.76 12.69 5.04
N SER A 38 9.89 11.80 4.64
CA SER A 38 9.85 11.28 3.27
C SER A 38 8.99 12.22 2.42
N LEU A 39 9.62 12.97 1.54
CA LEU A 39 8.98 13.90 0.62
C LEU A 39 8.77 13.24 -0.74
N LEU A 40 7.61 13.48 -1.36
CA LEU A 40 7.27 12.90 -2.65
C LEU A 40 7.43 13.95 -3.75
N LYS A 41 8.25 13.65 -4.76
CA LYS A 41 8.49 14.49 -5.93
C LYS A 41 8.06 13.78 -7.21
N VAL A 42 7.48 14.52 -8.15
CA VAL A 42 7.23 14.02 -9.50
C VAL A 42 8.54 14.07 -10.29
N LYS A 43 8.90 12.95 -10.91
CA LYS A 43 10.01 12.84 -11.87
C LYS A 43 9.54 12.99 -13.31
N ASP A 44 8.45 12.32 -13.64
CA ASP A 44 7.86 12.32 -14.97
C ASP A 44 6.34 12.48 -14.87
N THR A 45 5.79 13.42 -15.65
CA THR A 45 4.35 13.73 -15.64
C THR A 45 3.55 12.88 -16.63
N THR A 46 4.21 12.02 -17.41
CA THR A 46 3.56 11.14 -18.39
C THR A 46 2.59 10.20 -17.67
N PRO A 47 1.35 10.04 -18.17
CA PRO A 47 0.40 9.08 -17.62
C PRO A 47 0.96 7.66 -17.60
N THR A 48 0.56 6.90 -16.59
CA THR A 48 0.97 5.48 -16.46
C THR A 48 0.14 4.56 -17.36
N GLY A 49 -1.04 5.01 -17.79
CA GLY A 49 -2.04 4.21 -18.48
C GLY A 49 -2.88 3.34 -17.53
N ILE A 50 -2.65 3.44 -16.22
CA ILE A 50 -3.38 2.71 -15.18
C ILE A 50 -4.32 3.70 -14.49
N THR A 51 -5.64 3.51 -14.66
CA THR A 51 -6.65 4.48 -14.22
C THR A 51 -6.61 4.74 -12.72
N CYS A 52 -6.45 3.72 -11.90
CA CYS A 52 -6.38 3.90 -10.44
C CYS A 52 -5.16 4.72 -9.99
N LEU A 53 -4.06 4.68 -10.74
CA LEU A 53 -2.89 5.54 -10.47
C LEU A 53 -3.13 6.95 -10.98
N ASP A 54 -3.46 7.09 -12.27
CA ASP A 54 -3.51 8.37 -12.96
C ASP A 54 -4.62 9.28 -12.43
N ASP A 55 -5.81 8.75 -12.18
CA ASP A 55 -6.99 9.52 -11.74
C ASP A 55 -7.12 9.70 -10.23
N ALA A 56 -6.33 8.98 -9.45
CA ALA A 56 -6.37 9.08 -8.01
C ALA A 56 -5.11 9.76 -7.46
N ILE A 57 -4.15 8.96 -7.00
CA ILE A 57 -3.00 9.46 -6.23
C ILE A 57 -2.06 10.31 -7.08
N PHE A 58 -1.73 9.89 -8.30
CA PHE A 58 -0.79 10.60 -9.17
C PHE A 58 -1.32 11.98 -9.56
N LYS A 59 -2.61 12.09 -9.88
CA LYS A 59 -3.27 13.38 -10.14
C LYS A 59 -3.16 14.34 -8.95
N GLN A 60 -3.26 13.84 -7.72
CA GLN A 60 -3.14 14.66 -6.53
C GLN A 60 -1.70 15.14 -6.32
N ILE A 61 -0.71 14.27 -6.59
CA ILE A 61 0.71 14.58 -6.47
C ILE A 61 1.07 15.66 -7.50
N LYS A 62 0.74 15.45 -8.77
CA LYS A 62 0.98 16.45 -9.85
C LYS A 62 0.36 17.80 -9.51
N LYS A 63 -0.93 17.80 -9.16
CA LYS A 63 -1.65 19.06 -8.82
C LYS A 63 -1.02 19.81 -7.66
N HIS A 64 -0.41 19.12 -6.69
CA HIS A 64 0.29 19.78 -5.61
C HIS A 64 1.62 20.35 -6.08
N GLN A 65 2.41 19.60 -6.83
CA GLN A 65 3.69 20.04 -7.34
C GLN A 65 3.54 21.25 -8.30
N ASP A 66 2.52 21.27 -9.17
CA ASP A 66 2.23 22.41 -10.04
C ASP A 66 1.93 23.69 -9.25
N LYS A 67 1.28 23.56 -8.09
CA LYS A 67 0.94 24.71 -7.24
C LYS A 67 2.08 25.17 -6.34
N SER A 68 2.96 24.29 -5.98
CA SER A 68 3.99 24.51 -4.96
C SER A 68 5.23 23.65 -5.24
N PRO A 69 5.96 23.90 -6.35
CA PRO A 69 7.08 23.06 -6.76
C PRO A 69 8.21 23.01 -5.73
N GLU A 70 8.44 24.15 -5.05
CA GLU A 70 9.48 24.27 -4.04
C GLU A 70 9.12 23.65 -2.66
N LYS A 71 7.89 23.15 -2.52
CA LYS A 71 7.39 22.59 -1.25
C LYS A 71 6.74 21.22 -1.48
N PRO A 72 7.52 20.19 -1.75
CA PRO A 72 6.98 18.84 -1.88
C PRO A 72 6.30 18.40 -0.59
N LYS A 73 5.21 17.65 -0.70
CA LYS A 73 4.50 17.09 0.44
C LYS A 73 5.14 15.81 0.92
N LYS A 74 4.92 15.53 2.20
CA LYS A 74 5.29 14.25 2.79
C LYS A 74 4.44 13.13 2.19
N VAL A 75 5.02 11.95 2.07
CA VAL A 75 4.30 10.71 1.73
C VAL A 75 3.11 10.50 2.66
N GLN A 76 3.31 10.77 3.96
CA GLN A 76 2.29 10.66 4.99
C GLN A 76 1.05 11.51 4.71
N ASP A 77 1.21 12.75 4.19
CA ASP A 77 0.08 13.64 3.90
C ASP A 77 -0.88 13.07 2.84
N TYR A 78 -0.33 12.36 1.85
CA TYR A 78 -1.14 11.69 0.83
C TYR A 78 -1.83 10.46 1.41
N PHE A 79 -1.10 9.67 2.20
CA PHE A 79 -1.64 8.50 2.88
C PHE A 79 -2.81 8.87 3.80
N GLU A 80 -2.63 9.82 4.69
CA GLU A 80 -3.66 10.26 5.64
C GLU A 80 -4.91 10.79 4.92
N LYS A 81 -4.72 11.52 3.82
CA LYS A 81 -5.82 12.06 3.04
C LYS A 81 -6.69 10.96 2.42
N GLU A 82 -6.08 9.90 1.91
CA GLU A 82 -6.79 8.78 1.29
C GLU A 82 -7.43 7.85 2.32
N VAL A 83 -6.82 7.70 3.47
CA VAL A 83 -7.29 6.81 4.55
C VAL A 83 -8.33 7.48 5.43
N CYS A 84 -8.33 8.83 5.55
CA CYS A 84 -9.22 9.57 6.43
C CYS A 84 -10.70 9.43 6.02
N ILE A 85 -11.49 8.78 6.86
CA ILE A 85 -12.91 8.44 6.62
C ILE A 85 -13.79 9.68 6.46
N TRP A 86 -13.48 10.76 7.16
CA TRP A 86 -14.36 11.92 7.31
C TRP A 86 -14.46 12.80 6.05
N LYS A 87 -13.53 12.66 5.10
CA LYS A 87 -13.46 13.50 3.90
C LYS A 87 -13.89 12.79 2.63
N ASP A 88 -14.43 11.57 2.73
CA ASP A 88 -14.57 10.73 1.58
C ASP A 88 -16.00 10.56 1.07
N LYS A 89 -16.12 10.93 -0.18
CA LYS A 89 -17.13 10.34 -1.08
C LYS A 89 -16.39 9.22 -1.82
N SER A 90 -16.47 8.04 -1.28
CA SER A 90 -15.71 6.82 -1.55
C SER A 90 -15.28 6.55 -3.00
N GLU A 91 -16.10 6.89 -3.96
CA GLU A 91 -15.92 6.58 -5.39
C GLU A 91 -14.69 7.22 -6.05
N LYS A 92 -14.05 8.20 -5.39
CA LYS A 92 -12.86 8.89 -5.89
C LYS A 92 -11.57 8.45 -5.24
N SER A 93 -11.62 7.56 -4.27
CA SER A 93 -10.43 7.07 -3.59
C SER A 93 -9.65 6.08 -4.45
N CYS A 94 -8.33 6.01 -4.22
CA CYS A 94 -7.44 5.06 -4.89
C CYS A 94 -7.98 3.61 -4.77
N ALA A 95 -8.47 3.21 -3.60
CA ALA A 95 -9.00 1.88 -3.37
C ALA A 95 -10.21 1.53 -4.26
N TYR A 96 -11.17 2.44 -4.39
CA TYR A 96 -12.34 2.18 -5.24
C TYR A 96 -11.99 2.20 -6.72
N LYS A 97 -11.08 3.06 -7.13
CA LYS A 97 -10.55 3.05 -8.51
C LYS A 97 -9.85 1.73 -8.83
N ALA A 98 -9.02 1.21 -7.91
CA ALA A 98 -8.38 -0.09 -8.09
C ALA A 98 -9.41 -1.25 -8.14
N LEU A 99 -10.47 -1.19 -7.33
CA LEU A 99 -11.56 -2.17 -7.42
C LEU A 99 -12.31 -2.08 -8.75
N ASP A 100 -12.58 -0.88 -9.25
CA ASP A 100 -13.23 -0.69 -10.54
C ASP A 100 -12.34 -1.18 -11.69
N ASP A 101 -11.02 -0.93 -11.66
CA ASP A 101 -10.07 -1.50 -12.64
C ASP A 101 -10.08 -3.05 -12.62
N LEU A 102 -10.21 -3.68 -11.44
CA LEU A 102 -10.35 -5.14 -11.32
C LEU A 102 -11.69 -5.65 -11.85
N VAL A 103 -12.76 -4.85 -11.78
CA VAL A 103 -14.05 -5.15 -12.43
C VAL A 103 -13.90 -5.09 -13.94
N ASP A 104 -13.26 -4.05 -14.47
CA ASP A 104 -13.03 -3.88 -15.92
C ASP A 104 -12.16 -5.02 -16.49
N GLN A 105 -11.25 -5.57 -15.68
CA GLN A 105 -10.45 -6.75 -16.03
C GLN A 105 -11.22 -8.07 -15.85
N GLY A 106 -12.46 -8.05 -15.40
CA GLY A 106 -13.27 -9.26 -15.17
C GLY A 106 -12.80 -10.13 -14.01
N ILE A 107 -12.04 -9.58 -13.06
CA ILE A 107 -11.58 -10.31 -11.87
C ILE A 107 -12.62 -10.22 -10.75
N LEU A 108 -13.25 -9.05 -10.62
CA LEU A 108 -14.32 -8.78 -9.66
C LEU A 108 -15.62 -8.48 -10.40
N ASP A 109 -16.74 -8.64 -9.71
CA ASP A 109 -18.06 -8.11 -10.07
C ASP A 109 -18.41 -6.92 -9.18
N LYS A 110 -19.26 -6.01 -9.65
CA LYS A 110 -19.69 -4.83 -8.90
C LYS A 110 -21.20 -4.89 -8.61
N LYS A 111 -21.57 -5.08 -7.35
CA LYS A 111 -22.96 -5.21 -6.92
C LYS A 111 -23.37 -4.09 -5.99
N LYS A 112 -24.37 -3.32 -6.38
CA LYS A 112 -24.99 -2.32 -5.51
C LYS A 112 -25.81 -3.02 -4.44
N LYS A 113 -25.59 -2.67 -3.19
CA LYS A 113 -26.39 -3.10 -2.03
C LYS A 113 -27.03 -1.90 -1.36
N PHE A 114 -27.98 -2.16 -0.46
CA PHE A 114 -28.67 -1.09 0.26
C PHE A 114 -27.70 -0.17 1.04
N PHE A 115 -26.64 -0.74 1.59
CA PHE A 115 -25.57 -0.02 2.30
C PHE A 115 -24.24 -0.04 1.55
N GLY A 116 -24.20 0.43 0.27
CA GLY A 116 -22.97 0.61 -0.47
C GLY A 116 -22.71 -0.41 -1.58
N MET A 117 -21.44 -0.52 -1.99
CA MET A 117 -21.01 -1.40 -3.07
C MET A 117 -20.32 -2.64 -2.51
N LYS A 118 -20.54 -3.81 -3.15
CA LYS A 118 -19.79 -5.03 -2.91
C LYS A 118 -19.05 -5.43 -4.19
N TYR A 119 -17.87 -6.00 -4.02
CA TYR A 119 -16.99 -6.45 -5.09
C TYR A 119 -16.66 -7.94 -4.92
N PRO A 120 -17.63 -8.85 -5.22
CA PRO A 120 -17.35 -10.27 -5.13
C PRO A 120 -16.36 -10.69 -6.23
N THR A 121 -15.45 -11.62 -5.90
CA THR A 121 -14.57 -12.22 -6.90
C THR A 121 -15.36 -13.11 -7.84
N ILE A 122 -15.03 -13.06 -9.14
CA ILE A 122 -15.55 -13.97 -10.18
C ILE A 122 -14.44 -14.88 -10.75
N GLN A 123 -13.19 -14.63 -10.36
CA GLN A 123 -12.03 -15.46 -10.67
C GLN A 123 -11.32 -15.88 -9.37
N PRO A 124 -11.92 -16.75 -8.55
CA PRO A 124 -11.37 -17.14 -7.25
C PRO A 124 -10.02 -17.88 -7.36
N GLU A 125 -9.72 -18.44 -8.52
CA GLU A 125 -8.44 -19.10 -8.80
C GLU A 125 -7.27 -18.13 -8.77
N LYS A 126 -7.45 -16.88 -9.18
CA LYS A 126 -6.39 -15.83 -9.10
C LYS A 126 -6.04 -15.47 -7.65
N GLU A 127 -7.08 -15.32 -6.83
CA GLU A 127 -6.90 -15.09 -5.40
C GLU A 127 -6.21 -16.29 -4.74
N ALA A 128 -6.69 -17.50 -5.03
CA ALA A 128 -6.11 -18.72 -4.48
C ALA A 128 -4.64 -18.92 -4.89
N ALA A 129 -4.29 -18.59 -6.14
CA ALA A 129 -2.90 -18.65 -6.62
C ALA A 129 -2.00 -17.69 -5.82
N LEU A 130 -2.43 -16.43 -5.65
CA LEU A 130 -1.68 -15.44 -4.87
C LEU A 130 -1.52 -15.86 -3.40
N VAL A 131 -2.59 -16.34 -2.77
CA VAL A 131 -2.54 -16.84 -1.38
C VAL A 131 -1.60 -18.02 -1.26
N LYS A 132 -1.61 -18.97 -2.24
CA LYS A 132 -0.68 -20.09 -2.27
C LYS A 132 0.78 -19.61 -2.31
N GLU A 133 1.08 -18.64 -3.15
CA GLU A 133 2.43 -18.08 -3.30
C GLU A 133 2.90 -17.40 -2.00
N ILE A 134 2.04 -16.58 -1.37
CA ILE A 134 2.30 -15.99 -0.06
C ILE A 134 2.60 -17.07 0.99
N ARG A 135 1.84 -18.16 1.00
CA ARG A 135 2.03 -19.27 1.94
C ARG A 135 3.35 -20.01 1.69
N GLN A 136 3.72 -20.27 0.43
CA GLN A 136 5.01 -20.89 0.09
C GLN A 136 6.20 -20.04 0.57
N VAL A 137 6.14 -18.73 0.37
CA VAL A 137 7.17 -17.81 0.88
C VAL A 137 7.24 -17.81 2.39
N ALA A 138 6.10 -17.81 3.06
CA ALA A 138 6.03 -17.64 4.52
C ALA A 138 6.31 -18.94 5.31
N LEU A 139 6.00 -20.11 4.73
CA LEU A 139 6.06 -21.39 5.44
C LEU A 139 7.09 -22.38 4.86
N GLU A 140 7.35 -22.32 3.56
CA GLU A 140 8.18 -23.29 2.85
C GLU A 140 9.58 -22.74 2.49
N ASN A 141 9.92 -21.56 3.01
CA ASN A 141 11.21 -20.89 2.75
C ASN A 141 11.51 -20.57 1.26
N VAL A 142 10.47 -20.49 0.43
CA VAL A 142 10.63 -20.03 -0.95
C VAL A 142 11.05 -18.55 -0.94
N SER A 143 12.00 -18.17 -1.78
CA SER A 143 12.41 -16.77 -1.94
C SER A 143 11.32 -16.00 -2.69
N PRO A 144 10.78 -14.89 -2.16
CA PRO A 144 9.81 -14.08 -2.87
C PRO A 144 10.45 -13.34 -4.03
N ASP A 145 9.74 -13.17 -5.11
CA ASP A 145 10.07 -12.15 -6.11
C ASP A 145 9.87 -10.72 -5.57
N ALA A 146 10.18 -9.72 -6.37
CA ALA A 146 10.06 -8.32 -5.96
C ALA A 146 8.60 -7.92 -5.69
N TYR A 147 7.64 -8.46 -6.46
CA TYR A 147 6.22 -8.17 -6.32
C TYR A 147 5.66 -8.75 -5.01
N ILE A 148 5.88 -10.03 -4.75
CA ILE A 148 5.45 -10.68 -3.50
C ILE A 148 6.11 -10.04 -2.28
N ARG A 149 7.38 -9.67 -2.39
CA ARG A 149 8.07 -8.94 -1.31
C ARG A 149 7.41 -7.59 -1.02
N ALA A 150 7.09 -6.80 -2.05
CA ALA A 150 6.40 -5.53 -1.90
C ALA A 150 4.99 -5.72 -1.29
N LEU A 151 4.24 -6.71 -1.74
CA LEU A 151 2.92 -7.04 -1.19
C LEU A 151 3.00 -7.40 0.30
N LEU A 152 3.93 -8.26 0.70
CA LEU A 152 4.14 -8.64 2.10
C LEU A 152 4.54 -7.44 2.97
N LEU A 153 5.37 -6.55 2.43
CA LEU A 153 5.74 -5.29 3.10
C LEU A 153 4.51 -4.41 3.34
N ILE A 154 3.67 -4.24 2.32
CA ILE A 154 2.43 -3.44 2.41
C ILE A 154 1.46 -4.05 3.41
N MET A 155 1.19 -5.36 3.33
CA MET A 155 0.30 -6.06 4.26
C MET A 155 0.76 -5.87 5.70
N ARG A 156 2.05 -6.01 5.95
CA ARG A 156 2.63 -5.82 7.27
C ARG A 156 2.57 -4.36 7.75
N ALA A 157 2.82 -3.39 6.87
CA ALA A 157 2.71 -1.98 7.21
C ALA A 157 1.28 -1.63 7.61
N VAL A 158 0.29 -2.14 6.89
CA VAL A 158 -1.14 -1.98 7.19
C VAL A 158 -1.50 -2.63 8.53
N ASP A 159 -1.03 -3.85 8.80
CA ASP A 159 -1.27 -4.54 10.07
C ASP A 159 -0.67 -3.78 11.27
N ASN A 160 0.49 -3.16 11.09
CA ASN A 160 1.11 -2.34 12.14
C ASN A 160 0.36 -1.02 12.38
N PHE A 161 -0.28 -0.47 11.36
CA PHE A 161 -1.05 0.77 11.47
C PHE A 161 -2.40 0.56 12.17
N TYR A 162 -3.02 -0.61 11.96
CA TYR A 162 -4.35 -0.94 12.51
C TYR A 162 -4.25 -1.95 13.66
N VAL A 163 -3.71 -1.53 14.79
CA VAL A 163 -3.47 -2.38 15.97
C VAL A 163 -4.75 -3.04 16.53
N LEU A 164 -5.91 -2.46 16.27
CA LEU A 164 -7.21 -2.95 16.81
C LEU A 164 -7.98 -3.86 15.83
N SER A 165 -7.52 -4.03 14.61
CA SER A 165 -8.16 -4.92 13.63
C SER A 165 -7.47 -6.29 13.58
N ASP A 166 -8.20 -7.28 13.09
CA ASP A 166 -7.62 -8.60 12.87
C ASP A 166 -6.58 -8.50 11.74
N PRO A 167 -5.31 -8.87 11.97
CA PRO A 167 -4.26 -8.67 10.98
C PRO A 167 -4.58 -9.28 9.62
N LEU A 168 -4.29 -8.56 8.52
CA LEU A 168 -4.50 -9.05 7.16
C LEU A 168 -3.78 -10.36 6.92
N LEU A 169 -2.53 -10.45 7.38
CA LEU A 169 -1.72 -11.67 7.27
C LEU A 169 -2.38 -12.85 7.98
N ARG A 170 -3.00 -12.64 9.16
CA ARG A 170 -3.63 -13.71 9.94
C ARG A 170 -4.75 -14.42 9.20
N ARG A 171 -5.46 -13.72 8.32
CA ARG A 171 -6.59 -14.29 7.55
C ARG A 171 -6.18 -15.40 6.59
N HIS A 172 -4.90 -15.47 6.24
CA HIS A 172 -4.36 -16.42 5.26
C HIS A 172 -3.61 -17.59 5.90
N PHE A 173 -3.53 -17.66 7.24
CA PHE A 173 -2.81 -18.68 7.98
C PHE A 173 -3.69 -19.27 9.09
N SER A 174 -3.49 -20.57 9.40
CA SER A 174 -4.09 -21.15 10.59
C SER A 174 -3.48 -20.52 11.87
N LYS A 175 -4.08 -20.82 13.02
CA LYS A 175 -3.59 -20.29 14.29
C LYS A 175 -2.16 -20.73 14.61
N GLU A 176 -1.82 -21.95 14.23
CA GLU A 176 -0.51 -22.58 14.43
C GLU A 176 0.53 -22.03 13.44
N GLU A 177 0.11 -21.77 12.20
CA GLU A 177 0.97 -21.27 11.12
C GLU A 177 1.27 -19.77 11.25
N TYR A 178 0.39 -19.00 11.86
CA TYR A 178 0.49 -17.54 11.86
C TYR A 178 1.77 -17.00 12.51
N LYS A 179 2.17 -17.58 13.65
CA LYS A 179 3.37 -17.12 14.36
C LYS A 179 4.65 -17.34 13.56
N PRO A 180 4.94 -18.55 13.04
CA PRO A 180 6.12 -18.76 12.20
C PRO A 180 6.07 -17.96 10.88
N ALA A 181 4.92 -17.86 10.23
CA ALA A 181 4.76 -17.04 9.02
C ALA A 181 5.07 -15.57 9.27
N LYS A 182 4.55 -15.00 10.36
CA LYS A 182 4.80 -13.62 10.75
C LYS A 182 6.28 -13.32 11.00
N GLU A 183 7.00 -14.19 11.71
CA GLU A 183 8.43 -14.03 11.95
C GLU A 183 9.22 -14.13 10.62
N ARG A 184 8.91 -15.11 9.80
CA ARG A 184 9.56 -15.26 8.49
C ARG A 184 9.36 -14.03 7.60
N ILE A 185 8.13 -13.52 7.50
CA ILE A 185 7.82 -12.31 6.72
C ILE A 185 8.59 -11.11 7.29
N LYS A 186 8.68 -11.01 8.64
CA LYS A 186 9.45 -9.96 9.28
C LYS A 186 10.92 -9.95 8.86
N ASP A 187 11.52 -11.10 8.76
CA ASP A 187 12.92 -11.21 8.33
C ASP A 187 13.08 -10.86 6.85
N LEU A 188 12.16 -11.32 6.00
CA LEU A 188 12.19 -11.09 4.56
C LEU A 188 12.05 -9.62 4.16
N VAL A 189 11.20 -8.87 4.87
CA VAL A 189 10.95 -7.45 4.54
C VAL A 189 11.90 -6.48 5.27
N GLY A 190 12.86 -6.98 6.04
CA GLY A 190 13.91 -6.17 6.66
C GLY A 190 13.44 -5.19 7.73
N LEU A 191 12.18 -5.32 8.20
CA LEU A 191 11.63 -4.53 9.31
C LEU A 191 11.98 -5.15 10.69
N GLY A 192 13.00 -6.01 10.71
CA GLY A 192 13.61 -6.46 11.96
C GLY A 192 14.26 -5.27 12.65
N ASN A 193 13.97 -5.09 13.94
CA ASN A 193 14.53 -4.05 14.80
C ASN A 193 16.01 -3.83 14.51
N LYS A 194 16.38 -2.77 13.82
CA LYS A 194 17.61 -2.07 14.17
C LYS A 194 17.32 -1.43 15.52
N LYS A 195 17.45 -2.19 16.61
CA LYS A 195 17.80 -1.58 17.89
C LYS A 195 19.07 -0.81 17.59
N GLY A 196 18.94 0.50 17.53
CA GLY A 196 20.09 1.38 17.45
C GLY A 196 20.99 1.01 18.62
N ASP A 197 22.16 0.48 18.30
CA ASP A 197 23.27 0.52 19.24
C ASP A 197 23.59 1.99 19.45
N CYS A 198 22.90 2.57 20.44
CA CYS A 198 23.40 3.77 21.10
C CYS A 198 24.62 3.33 21.90
N LYS A 199 25.80 3.49 21.32
CA LYS A 199 27.07 3.65 22.02
C LYS A 199 27.41 5.12 22.07
#